data_0c93a4fd2e1e9c1b15ef303a62322549
#
_entry.id   0c93a4fd2e1e9c1b15ef303a62322549
#
_cell.length_a   1.000
_cell.length_b   1.000
_cell.length_c   1.000
_cell.angle_alpha   90.00
_cell.angle_beta   90.00
_cell.angle_gamma   90.00
#
_symmetry.space_group_name_H-M   'P 1'
#
loop_
_entity.id
_entity.type
_entity.pdbx_description
1 polymer ?
#
loop_
_entity_poly.entity_id
_entity_poly.type
_entity_poly.pdbx_seq_one_letter_code
_entity_poly.pdbx_strand_id
1 'polypeptide(L)'
;FLEQKELIDRVMYSVLRVPDGNQASELFLQLEEKESSFTDLVSQYSIGSEKNFNGIIGPVELGRLDPVLRERLKISKNGQLWPPFEFKNNWLIIRHEKHLPSKLDDDMKSRIRNSMYEKWINKKVLALLDQIRYTNTSRGKNPINNDDNIIPSINN
;
A
#
# COMPACT_ATOMS: atom_id res chain seq x y z
N PHE A 1 4.81 4.79 7.63
CA PHE A 1 4.39 3.68 8.52
C PHE A 1 2.89 3.41 8.46
N LEU A 2 2.07 4.46 8.58
CA LEU A 2 0.61 4.33 8.53
C LEU A 2 0.10 3.84 7.17
N GLU A 3 0.66 4.35 6.07
CA GLU A 3 0.31 3.92 4.72
C GLU A 3 0.62 2.44 4.46
N GLN A 4 1.76 1.95 4.94
CA GLN A 4 2.12 0.53 4.80
C GLN A 4 1.20 -0.37 5.64
N LYS A 5 0.79 0.08 6.82
CA LYS A 5 -0.16 -0.64 7.66
C LYS A 5 -1.54 -0.75 7.00
N GLU A 6 -2.02 0.33 6.40
CA GLU A 6 -3.29 0.33 5.69
C GLU A 6 -3.28 -0.64 4.49
N LEU A 7 -2.16 -0.76 3.79
CA LEU A 7 -2.03 -1.65 2.64
C LEU A 7 -2.06 -3.14 3.00
N ILE A 8 -1.67 -3.50 4.21
CA ILE A 8 -1.71 -4.89 4.70
C ILE A 8 -3.00 -5.23 5.45
N ASP A 9 -3.82 -4.24 5.77
CA ASP A 9 -5.15 -4.49 6.29
C ASP A 9 -5.97 -5.27 5.27
N ARG A 10 -6.77 -6.20 5.76
CA ARG A 10 -7.62 -7.04 4.92
C ARG A 10 -9.05 -6.56 4.97
N VAL A 11 -9.73 -6.74 3.86
CA VAL A 11 -11.15 -6.42 3.75
C VAL A 11 -11.92 -7.58 3.18
N MET A 12 -13.17 -7.69 3.59
CA MET A 12 -14.17 -8.52 2.94
C MET A 12 -15.21 -7.59 2.33
N TYR A 13 -15.58 -7.86 1.11
CA TYR A 13 -16.60 -7.08 0.41
C TYR A 13 -17.44 -7.97 -0.50
N SER A 14 -18.65 -7.51 -0.79
CA SER A 14 -19.50 -8.14 -1.78
C SER A 14 -19.45 -7.35 -3.08
N VAL A 15 -19.47 -8.05 -4.21
CA VAL A 15 -19.46 -7.46 -5.53
C VAL A 15 -20.54 -8.07 -6.40
N LEU A 16 -21.24 -7.20 -7.12
CA LEU A 16 -22.22 -7.55 -8.15
C LEU A 16 -21.74 -6.92 -9.44
N ARG A 17 -21.55 -7.73 -10.46
CA ARG A 17 -21.01 -7.30 -11.75
C ARG A 17 -22.04 -7.50 -12.84
N VAL A 18 -22.40 -6.42 -13.55
CA VAL A 18 -23.34 -6.45 -14.66
C VAL A 18 -22.79 -5.67 -15.86
N PRO A 19 -23.19 -6.02 -17.09
CA PRO A 19 -22.66 -5.36 -18.28
C PRO A 19 -23.28 -4.00 -18.56
N ASP A 20 -24.47 -3.71 -18.05
CA ASP A 20 -25.24 -2.52 -18.35
C ASP A 20 -25.41 -1.59 -17.14
N GLY A 21 -25.13 -0.30 -17.34
CA GLY A 21 -25.24 0.71 -16.29
C GLY A 21 -26.66 0.98 -15.82
N ASN A 22 -27.64 0.89 -16.69
CA ASN A 22 -29.06 1.05 -16.32
C ASN A 22 -29.52 -0.11 -15.45
N GLN A 23 -29.13 -1.33 -15.77
CA GLN A 23 -29.36 -2.50 -14.94
C GLN A 23 -28.70 -2.36 -13.59
N ALA A 24 -27.45 -1.92 -13.55
CA ALA A 24 -26.73 -1.69 -12.30
C ALA A 24 -27.43 -0.67 -11.40
N SER A 25 -27.95 0.41 -11.97
CA SER A 25 -28.69 1.43 -11.23
C SER A 25 -29.99 0.89 -10.65
N GLU A 26 -30.71 0.09 -11.39
CA GLU A 26 -31.93 -0.56 -10.93
C GLU A 26 -31.68 -1.53 -9.79
N LEU A 27 -30.66 -2.37 -9.93
CA LEU A 27 -30.27 -3.33 -8.90
C LEU A 27 -29.75 -2.63 -7.64
N PHE A 28 -29.04 -1.52 -7.80
CA PHE A 28 -28.61 -0.69 -6.68
C PHE A 28 -29.79 -0.16 -5.86
N LEU A 29 -30.83 0.34 -6.52
CA LEU A 29 -32.04 0.81 -5.85
C LEU A 29 -32.73 -0.31 -5.07
N GLN A 30 -32.83 -1.50 -5.64
CA GLN A 30 -33.39 -2.66 -4.94
C GLN A 30 -32.59 -3.02 -3.68
N LEU A 31 -31.28 -2.89 -3.73
CA LEU A 31 -30.41 -3.10 -2.55
C LEU A 31 -30.57 -2.00 -1.52
N GLU A 32 -30.65 -0.76 -1.96
CA GLU A 32 -30.80 0.41 -1.09
C GLU A 32 -32.13 0.40 -0.35
N GLU A 33 -33.20 0.03 -1.04
CA GLU A 33 -34.57 -0.10 -0.48
C GLU A 33 -34.79 -1.44 0.25
N LYS A 34 -33.79 -2.31 0.24
CA LYS A 34 -33.83 -3.65 0.86
C LYS A 34 -34.93 -4.56 0.31
N GLU A 35 -35.30 -4.34 -0.93
CA GLU A 35 -36.27 -5.20 -1.65
C GLU A 35 -35.68 -6.57 -1.99
N SER A 36 -34.37 -6.62 -2.22
CA SER A 36 -33.64 -7.84 -2.57
C SER A 36 -32.38 -7.97 -1.76
N SER A 37 -31.94 -9.20 -1.50
CA SER A 37 -30.65 -9.45 -0.88
C SER A 37 -29.52 -9.36 -1.89
N PHE A 38 -28.34 -8.98 -1.44
CA PHE A 38 -27.16 -8.91 -2.30
C PHE A 38 -26.84 -10.27 -2.92
N THR A 39 -26.90 -11.33 -2.12
CA THR A 39 -26.65 -12.71 -2.55
C THR A 39 -27.63 -13.15 -3.66
N ASP A 40 -28.90 -12.83 -3.54
CA ASP A 40 -29.91 -13.17 -4.55
C ASP A 40 -29.63 -12.47 -5.87
N LEU A 41 -29.32 -11.18 -5.83
CA LEU A 41 -28.98 -10.43 -7.03
C LEU A 41 -27.70 -10.92 -7.70
N VAL A 42 -26.70 -11.28 -6.92
CA VAL A 42 -25.48 -11.88 -7.45
C VAL A 42 -25.79 -13.20 -8.17
N SER A 43 -26.59 -14.07 -7.58
CA SER A 43 -26.92 -15.35 -8.18
C SER A 43 -27.72 -15.21 -9.48
N GLN A 44 -28.55 -14.17 -9.58
CA GLN A 44 -29.39 -13.93 -10.76
C GLN A 44 -28.66 -13.15 -11.86
N TYR A 45 -27.90 -12.15 -11.52
CA TYR A 45 -27.43 -11.14 -12.48
C TYR A 45 -25.92 -11.05 -12.64
N SER A 46 -25.13 -11.48 -11.67
CA SER A 46 -23.67 -11.31 -11.76
C SER A 46 -23.08 -12.16 -12.90
N ILE A 47 -22.20 -11.54 -13.66
CA ILE A 47 -21.56 -12.18 -14.83
C ILE A 47 -20.14 -12.68 -14.55
N GLY A 48 -19.57 -12.35 -13.38
CA GLY A 48 -18.22 -12.72 -13.01
C GLY A 48 -18.13 -14.00 -12.19
N SER A 49 -16.91 -14.40 -11.88
CA SER A 49 -16.61 -15.58 -11.04
C SER A 49 -17.06 -15.43 -9.58
N GLU A 50 -17.30 -14.20 -9.14
CA GLU A 50 -17.84 -13.90 -7.81
C GLU A 50 -19.18 -14.58 -7.54
N LYS A 51 -19.90 -14.93 -8.58
CA LYS A 51 -21.16 -15.68 -8.49
C LYS A 51 -21.02 -17.01 -7.75
N ASN A 52 -19.86 -17.67 -7.89
CA ASN A 52 -19.57 -18.95 -7.24
C ASN A 52 -19.38 -18.80 -5.72
N PHE A 53 -19.17 -17.59 -5.24
CA PHE A 53 -18.93 -17.28 -3.82
C PHE A 53 -20.02 -16.35 -3.25
N ASN A 54 -21.19 -16.36 -3.83
CA ASN A 54 -22.32 -15.49 -3.44
C ASN A 54 -21.98 -13.99 -3.48
N GLY A 55 -21.01 -13.62 -4.31
CA GLY A 55 -20.51 -12.26 -4.43
C GLY A 55 -19.50 -11.83 -3.37
N ILE A 56 -19.22 -12.68 -2.39
CA ILE A 56 -18.32 -12.33 -1.28
C ILE A 56 -16.87 -12.60 -1.70
N ILE A 57 -16.03 -11.57 -1.56
CA ILE A 57 -14.61 -11.63 -1.85
C ILE A 57 -13.82 -11.25 -0.59
N GLY A 58 -12.79 -12.03 -0.32
CA GLY A 58 -11.89 -11.79 0.79
C GLY A 58 -11.85 -12.94 1.80
N PRO A 59 -11.05 -12.77 2.86
CA PRO A 59 -10.24 -11.59 3.19
C PRO A 59 -9.12 -11.35 2.18
N VAL A 60 -8.97 -10.12 1.73
CA VAL A 60 -7.93 -9.71 0.77
C VAL A 60 -7.23 -8.45 1.28
N GLU A 61 -5.91 -8.41 1.11
CA GLU A 61 -5.13 -7.24 1.48
C GLU A 61 -5.49 -6.06 0.56
N LEU A 62 -5.69 -4.88 1.14
CA LEU A 62 -6.00 -3.67 0.37
C LEU A 62 -4.95 -3.36 -0.70
N GLY A 63 -3.67 -3.63 -0.41
CA GLY A 63 -2.58 -3.43 -1.35
C GLY A 63 -2.65 -4.27 -2.62
N ARG A 64 -3.38 -5.39 -2.59
CA ARG A 64 -3.55 -6.29 -3.74
C ARG A 64 -4.74 -5.95 -4.62
N LEU A 65 -5.60 -5.06 -4.16
CA LEU A 65 -6.78 -4.63 -4.91
C LEU A 65 -6.41 -3.61 -6.00
N ASP A 66 -7.22 -3.60 -7.05
CA ASP A 66 -7.17 -2.51 -8.02
C ASP A 66 -7.35 -1.16 -7.32
N PRO A 67 -6.62 -0.11 -7.71
CA PRO A 67 -6.72 1.21 -7.08
C PRO A 67 -8.15 1.77 -6.98
N VAL A 68 -9.00 1.50 -7.96
CA VAL A 68 -10.39 1.96 -7.96
C VAL A 68 -11.20 1.33 -6.82
N LEU A 69 -11.00 0.05 -6.57
CA LEU A 69 -11.64 -0.68 -5.46
C LEU A 69 -11.01 -0.31 -4.12
N ARG A 70 -9.70 -0.24 -4.09
CA ARG A 70 -8.93 0.10 -2.89
C ARG A 70 -9.35 1.43 -2.28
N GLU A 71 -9.43 2.47 -3.09
CA GLU A 71 -9.78 3.82 -2.63
C GLU A 71 -11.19 3.86 -2.00
N ARG A 72 -12.13 3.12 -2.57
CA ARG A 72 -13.48 3.02 -2.02
C ARG A 72 -13.51 2.22 -0.72
N LEU A 73 -12.91 1.03 -0.72
CA LEU A 73 -12.94 0.13 0.43
C LEU A 73 -12.13 0.65 1.62
N LYS A 74 -11.07 1.40 1.36
CA LYS A 74 -10.25 2.03 2.38
C LYS A 74 -11.04 3.00 3.27
N ILE A 75 -11.95 3.77 2.69
CA ILE A 75 -12.76 4.77 3.39
C ILE A 75 -14.15 4.28 3.78
N SER A 76 -14.51 3.06 3.42
CA SER A 76 -15.83 2.50 3.68
C SER A 76 -16.02 2.12 5.14
N LYS A 77 -17.25 2.32 5.62
CA LYS A 77 -17.73 1.76 6.88
C LYS A 77 -18.30 0.37 6.65
N ASN A 78 -18.35 -0.46 7.69
CA ASN A 78 -18.97 -1.78 7.61
C ASN A 78 -20.42 -1.69 7.15
N GLY A 79 -20.77 -2.47 6.13
CA GLY A 79 -22.10 -2.47 5.53
C GLY A 79 -22.36 -1.36 4.51
N GLN A 80 -21.39 -0.51 4.23
CA GLN A 80 -21.57 0.58 3.28
C GLN A 80 -21.72 0.07 1.85
N LEU A 81 -22.80 0.47 1.22
CA LEU A 81 -23.12 0.18 -0.17
C LEU A 81 -22.67 1.35 -1.05
N TRP A 82 -21.92 1.06 -2.10
CA TRP A 82 -21.47 2.05 -3.07
C TRP A 82 -22.40 2.09 -4.28
N PRO A 83 -22.68 3.29 -4.81
CA PRO A 83 -23.39 3.43 -6.09
C PRO A 83 -22.64 2.70 -7.21
N PRO A 84 -23.36 2.28 -8.27
CA PRO A 84 -22.72 1.63 -9.41
C PRO A 84 -21.64 2.49 -10.04
N PHE A 85 -20.54 1.86 -10.41
CA PHE A 85 -19.45 2.51 -11.13
C PHE A 85 -18.91 1.61 -12.22
N GLU A 86 -18.40 2.22 -13.27
CA GLU A 86 -17.80 1.50 -14.39
C GLU A 86 -16.42 0.96 -14.00
N PHE A 87 -16.18 -0.30 -14.36
CA PHE A 87 -14.92 -0.97 -14.09
C PHE A 87 -14.67 -2.05 -15.15
N LYS A 88 -13.59 -1.91 -15.92
CA LYS A 88 -13.18 -2.87 -16.96
C LYS A 88 -14.33 -3.28 -17.90
N ASN A 89 -14.97 -2.29 -18.47
CA ASN A 89 -16.10 -2.45 -19.42
C ASN A 89 -17.39 -3.06 -18.82
N ASN A 90 -17.43 -3.20 -17.50
CA ASN A 90 -18.63 -3.64 -16.79
C ASN A 90 -18.99 -2.62 -15.70
N TRP A 91 -20.11 -2.84 -15.06
CA TRP A 91 -20.57 -2.03 -13.94
C TRP A 91 -20.54 -2.86 -12.67
N LEU A 92 -19.97 -2.29 -11.63
CA LEU A 92 -19.87 -2.92 -10.32
C LEU A 92 -20.73 -2.19 -9.30
N ILE A 93 -21.37 -2.99 -8.45
CA ILE A 93 -21.94 -2.55 -7.18
C ILE A 93 -21.16 -3.27 -6.09
N ILE A 94 -20.60 -2.54 -5.16
CA ILE A 94 -19.85 -3.12 -4.04
C ILE A 94 -20.47 -2.74 -2.71
N ARG A 95 -20.40 -3.66 -1.74
CA ARG A 95 -20.74 -3.42 -0.35
C ARG A 95 -19.57 -3.86 0.52
N HIS A 96 -19.10 -2.95 1.35
CA HIS A 96 -18.06 -3.26 2.31
C HIS A 96 -18.65 -4.12 3.44
N GLU A 97 -18.13 -5.32 3.62
CA GLU A 97 -18.66 -6.24 4.62
C GLU A 97 -17.89 -6.14 5.94
N LYS A 98 -16.58 -6.24 5.89
CA LYS A 98 -15.76 -6.27 7.10
C LYS A 98 -14.36 -5.74 6.83
N HIS A 99 -13.87 -4.95 7.77
CA HIS A 99 -12.47 -4.53 7.83
C HIS A 99 -11.75 -5.38 8.88
N LEU A 100 -10.66 -6.01 8.47
CA LEU A 100 -9.81 -6.82 9.32
C LEU A 100 -8.46 -6.11 9.46
N PRO A 101 -8.27 -5.32 10.52
CA PRO A 101 -6.98 -4.68 10.72
C PRO A 101 -5.90 -5.75 10.85
N SER A 102 -4.77 -5.51 10.19
CA SER A 102 -3.64 -6.40 10.34
C SER A 102 -3.20 -6.42 11.80
N LYS A 103 -3.29 -7.58 12.42
CA LYS A 103 -2.56 -7.80 13.65
C LYS A 103 -1.10 -7.87 13.23
N LEU A 104 -0.33 -6.87 13.64
CA LEU A 104 1.11 -6.91 13.54
C LEU A 104 1.57 -8.05 14.45
N ASP A 105 1.71 -9.25 13.90
CA ASP A 105 2.44 -10.31 14.58
C ASP A 105 3.92 -9.90 14.68
N ASP A 106 4.67 -10.57 15.55
CA ASP A 106 6.07 -10.21 15.78
C ASP A 106 6.92 -10.31 14.50
N ASP A 107 6.58 -11.23 13.61
CA ASP A 107 7.26 -11.38 12.32
C ASP A 107 6.99 -10.20 11.39
N MET A 108 5.75 -9.75 11.29
CA MET A 108 5.38 -8.57 10.53
C MET A 108 6.01 -7.30 11.09
N LYS A 109 5.98 -7.14 12.42
CA LYS A 109 6.65 -6.02 13.10
C LYS A 109 8.14 -6.00 12.80
N SER A 110 8.79 -7.17 12.80
CA SER A 110 10.20 -7.31 12.48
C SER A 110 10.50 -6.95 11.04
N ARG A 111 9.68 -7.40 10.09
CA ARG A 111 9.84 -7.07 8.66
C ARG A 111 9.71 -5.57 8.40
N ILE A 112 8.71 -4.93 8.97
CA ILE A 112 8.50 -3.49 8.84
C ILE A 112 9.66 -2.73 9.47
N ARG A 113 10.08 -3.12 10.66
CA ARG A 113 11.19 -2.51 11.39
C ARG A 113 12.50 -2.65 10.62
N ASN A 114 12.80 -3.82 10.08
CA ASN A 114 13.99 -4.09 9.29
C ASN A 114 14.00 -3.27 8.00
N SER A 115 12.88 -3.17 7.31
CA SER A 115 12.74 -2.34 6.10
C SER A 115 13.01 -0.87 6.38
N MET A 116 12.48 -0.34 7.47
CA MET A 116 12.73 1.05 7.91
C MET A 116 14.18 1.25 8.35
N TYR A 117 14.75 0.29 9.04
CA TYR A 117 16.13 0.31 9.49
C TYR A 117 17.11 0.28 8.32
N GLU A 118 16.86 -0.55 7.31
CA GLU A 118 17.68 -0.58 6.08
C GLU A 118 17.63 0.76 5.34
N LYS A 119 16.47 1.37 5.21
CA LYS A 119 16.33 2.69 4.61
C LYS A 119 17.11 3.75 5.39
N TRP A 120 17.05 3.71 6.71
CA TRP A 120 17.76 4.64 7.57
C TRP A 120 19.28 4.45 7.49
N ILE A 121 19.78 3.21 7.51
CA ILE A 121 21.19 2.89 7.34
C ILE A 121 21.71 3.35 5.99
N ASN A 122 21.01 3.05 4.91
CA ASN A 122 21.40 3.49 3.57
C ASN A 122 21.53 5.01 3.48
N LYS A 123 20.61 5.72 4.09
CA LYS A 123 20.64 7.18 4.14
C LYS A 123 21.85 7.69 4.92
N LYS A 124 22.17 7.08 6.06
CA LYS A 124 23.37 7.44 6.86
C LYS A 124 24.68 7.09 6.17
N VAL A 125 24.75 5.93 5.53
CA VAL A 125 25.95 5.51 4.78
C VAL A 125 26.22 6.48 3.63
N LEU A 126 25.21 6.91 2.90
CA LEU A 126 25.37 7.91 1.83
C LEU A 126 25.85 9.25 2.38
N ALA A 127 25.33 9.71 3.51
CA ALA A 127 25.79 10.93 4.16
C ALA A 127 27.24 10.84 4.62
N LEU A 128 27.66 9.71 5.18
CA LEU A 128 29.05 9.46 5.57
C LEU A 128 30.00 9.40 4.38
N LEU A 129 29.59 8.78 3.28
CA LEU A 129 30.39 8.75 2.05
C LEU A 129 30.60 10.16 1.47
N ASP A 130 29.60 10.99 1.52
CA ASP A 130 29.71 12.38 1.08
C ASP A 130 30.68 13.19 1.97
N GLN A 131 30.64 12.97 3.28
CA GLN A 131 31.61 13.57 4.23
C GLN A 131 33.04 13.12 3.96
N ILE A 132 33.26 11.83 3.69
CA ILE A 132 34.59 11.29 3.38
C ILE A 132 35.10 11.88 2.06
N ARG A 133 34.27 12.00 1.04
CA ARG A 133 34.64 12.65 -0.22
C ARG A 133 35.06 14.11 -0.01
N TYR A 134 34.31 14.85 0.80
CA TYR A 134 34.61 16.23 1.12
C TYR A 134 35.93 16.38 1.86
N THR A 135 36.19 15.56 2.89
CA THR A 135 37.44 15.60 3.66
C THR A 135 38.66 15.19 2.84
N ASN A 136 38.54 14.22 1.96
CA ASN A 136 39.61 13.82 1.04
C ASN A 136 39.95 14.93 0.03
N THR A 137 38.97 15.63 -0.46
CA THR A 137 39.18 16.77 -1.35
C THR A 137 39.83 17.95 -0.63
N SER A 138 39.53 18.16 0.64
CA SER A 138 40.12 19.21 1.47
C SER A 138 41.58 18.89 1.86
N ARG A 139 41.89 17.61 2.12
CA ARG A 139 43.27 17.17 2.45
C ARG A 139 44.20 17.24 1.27
N GLY A 140 43.69 17.09 0.05
CA GLY A 140 44.49 17.21 -1.17
C GLY A 140 44.94 18.63 -1.47
N LYS A 141 44.48 19.62 -0.74
CA LYS A 141 44.82 21.06 -0.92
C LYS A 141 45.83 21.59 0.13
N ASN A 142 46.21 20.82 1.11
CA ASN A 142 47.30 21.23 2.02
C ASN A 142 48.62 20.92 1.37
N PRO A 143 49.43 21.93 1.03
CA PRO A 143 50.81 21.69 0.65
C PRO A 143 51.52 21.06 1.83
N ILE A 144 52.14 19.93 1.62
CA ILE A 144 53.07 19.35 2.58
C ILE A 144 54.19 20.36 2.67
N ASN A 145 54.24 21.15 3.75
CA ASN A 145 55.42 21.92 4.07
C ASN A 145 56.52 20.95 4.40
N ASN A 146 57.41 20.72 3.46
CA ASN A 146 58.64 19.99 3.65
C ASN A 146 59.70 20.85 4.34
N ASP A 147 59.32 21.57 5.38
CA ASP A 147 60.28 22.44 6.10
C ASP A 147 60.91 21.83 7.33
N ASP A 148 60.73 20.54 7.53
CA ASP A 148 61.29 19.88 8.71
C ASP A 148 62.49 18.98 8.36
N ASN A 149 63.45 19.53 7.63
CA ASN A 149 64.77 18.91 7.59
C ASN A 149 65.85 19.89 8.09
N ILE A 150 65.67 20.35 9.30
CA ILE A 150 66.78 20.93 10.03
C ILE A 150 67.35 19.78 10.87
N ILE A 151 68.33 19.12 10.30
CA ILE A 151 69.20 18.23 11.08
C ILE A 151 70.10 19.16 11.91
N PRO A 152 70.04 19.10 13.24
CA PRO A 152 71.00 19.81 14.01
C PRO A 152 72.36 19.18 13.78
N SER A 153 73.26 19.90 13.19
CA SER A 153 74.65 19.50 13.05
C SER A 153 75.24 19.45 14.45
N ILE A 154 75.57 18.28 14.92
CA ILE A 154 76.34 18.07 16.12
C ILE A 154 77.80 18.32 15.74
N ASN A 155 78.31 19.47 16.05
CA ASN A 155 79.75 19.74 16.07
C ASN A 155 80.24 19.48 17.46
N ASN A 156 81.23 18.61 17.52
CA ASN A 156 82.12 18.43 18.67
C ASN A 156 82.88 19.70 18.94
#